data_1da771615fba3f8ae1014c2d1dd8ed82
#
_entry.id   1da771615fba3f8ae1014c2d1dd8ed82
#
_cell.length_a   1.000
_cell.length_b   1.000
_cell.length_c   1.000
_cell.angle_alpha   90.00
_cell.angle_beta   90.00
_cell.angle_gamma   90.00
#
_symmetry.space_group_name_H-M   'P 1'
#
loop_
_entity.id
_entity.type
_entity.pdbx_description
1 polymer ?
#
loop_
_entity_poly.entity_id
_entity_poly.type
_entity_poly.pdbx_seq_one_letter_code
_entity_poly.pdbx_strand_id
1 'polypeptide(L)'
;MHTDDHGSTIDWIAFGPFLLFPGQRMLKRDGKPVQIGDKALDLLVALTERPGEILSKRELAEHVWRREWVEDVTLRVTIASLRKLLGPAPEGSDYIVNTVGRGYSFSTAVPAERWPRPLAKPDASSGTADGPAPSRLPALLTPVIGRQSEIGHIVGFLNQQRLVTIVGPGGIGKTTVAISVASHLGETEGGVCLVDFATIRDSSLVPAHVAAALSPERVISEPTSYILGYLSNKKRLLVLDNCEHMAEAIARISEAILRSATHVKIVATSREPLRADGEFVYRLDGLSYPFESEGTDARRALEFPAVQLFVERTQASLAQFF
;
A
#
# COMPACT_ATOMS: atom_id res chain seq x y z
N MET A 1 3.17 14.34 -6.19
CA MET A 1 2.72 12.96 -5.99
C MET A 1 3.63 12.08 -6.81
N HIS A 2 4.62 11.44 -6.18
CA HIS A 2 5.56 10.57 -6.87
C HIS A 2 5.13 9.14 -6.59
N THR A 3 4.57 8.49 -7.59
CA THR A 3 4.41 7.05 -7.63
C THR A 3 5.59 6.49 -8.41
N ASP A 4 6.33 5.54 -7.82
CA ASP A 4 7.25 4.72 -8.58
C ASP A 4 6.48 3.69 -9.40
N ASP A 5 7.11 3.24 -10.48
CA ASP A 5 6.64 2.43 -11.62
C ASP A 5 6.01 1.05 -11.27
N HIS A 6 5.69 0.78 -10.00
CA HIS A 6 5.20 -0.53 -9.51
C HIS A 6 3.92 -0.48 -8.67
N GLY A 7 3.14 0.61 -8.68
CA GLY A 7 1.78 0.61 -8.10
C GLY A 7 1.66 0.35 -6.59
N SER A 8 2.75 0.38 -5.84
CA SER A 8 2.73 0.31 -4.37
C SER A 8 2.44 1.69 -3.80
N THR A 9 1.55 1.78 -2.84
CA THR A 9 1.38 2.98 -2.02
C THR A 9 2.71 3.21 -1.31
N ILE A 10 3.51 4.15 -1.82
CA ILE A 10 4.83 4.43 -1.27
C ILE A 10 4.62 5.18 0.04
N ASP A 11 4.94 4.51 1.15
CA ASP A 11 5.05 5.16 2.45
C ASP A 11 6.27 6.08 2.41
N TRP A 12 6.03 7.39 2.49
CA TRP A 12 7.09 8.38 2.52
C TRP A 12 6.88 9.39 3.64
N ILE A 13 7.96 9.93 4.15
CA ILE A 13 7.97 10.96 5.17
C ILE A 13 8.63 12.20 4.56
N ALA A 14 7.89 13.30 4.48
CA ALA A 14 8.42 14.58 4.03
C ALA A 14 8.85 15.43 5.24
N PHE A 15 10.05 16.00 5.18
CA PHE A 15 10.52 16.97 6.17
C PHE A 15 11.52 17.94 5.53
N GLY A 16 11.26 19.22 5.61
CA GLY A 16 12.05 20.23 4.91
C GLY A 16 12.17 19.90 3.40
N PRO A 17 13.38 19.93 2.81
CA PRO A 17 13.60 19.58 1.40
C PRO A 17 13.69 18.07 1.15
N PHE A 18 13.48 17.23 2.17
CA PHE A 18 13.70 15.79 2.11
C PHE A 18 12.42 15.00 1.96
N LEU A 19 12.50 13.92 1.16
CA LEU A 19 11.51 12.85 1.05
C LEU A 19 12.20 11.53 1.41
N LEU A 20 11.81 10.93 2.52
CA LEU A 20 12.30 9.65 2.99
C LEU A 20 11.30 8.56 2.60
N PHE A 21 11.77 7.52 1.94
CA PHE A 21 11.02 6.34 1.51
C PHE A 21 11.50 5.11 2.27
N PRO A 22 10.94 4.80 3.45
CA PRO A 22 11.42 3.71 4.28
C PRO A 22 11.43 2.35 3.58
N GLY A 23 10.33 2.01 2.88
CA GLY A 23 10.18 0.74 2.17
C GLY A 23 11.14 0.56 1.00
N GLN A 24 11.55 1.66 0.34
CA GLN A 24 12.50 1.64 -0.77
C GLN A 24 13.95 1.87 -0.31
N ARG A 25 14.17 2.08 0.99
CA ARG A 25 15.46 2.43 1.57
C ARG A 25 16.14 3.60 0.87
N MET A 26 15.38 4.66 0.57
CA MET A 26 15.83 5.79 -0.22
C MET A 26 15.50 7.13 0.45
N LEU A 27 16.45 8.05 0.38
CA LEU A 27 16.28 9.46 0.75
C LEU A 27 16.45 10.33 -0.49
N LYS A 28 15.54 11.27 -0.73
CA LYS A 28 15.66 12.30 -1.77
C LYS A 28 15.76 13.67 -1.11
N ARG A 29 16.53 14.58 -1.71
CA ARG A 29 16.57 16.00 -1.39
C ARG A 29 16.24 16.80 -2.64
N ASP A 30 15.24 17.68 -2.59
CA ASP A 30 14.79 18.46 -3.75
C ASP A 30 14.54 17.56 -5.00
N GLY A 31 13.94 16.38 -4.78
CA GLY A 31 13.64 15.40 -5.82
C GLY A 31 14.82 14.52 -6.28
N LYS A 32 16.07 14.83 -5.88
CA LYS A 32 17.28 14.06 -6.28
C LYS A 32 17.64 13.03 -5.20
N PRO A 33 18.03 11.79 -5.56
CA PRO A 33 18.45 10.79 -4.61
C PRO A 33 19.73 11.22 -3.88
N VAL A 34 19.76 10.97 -2.56
CA VAL A 34 20.90 11.25 -1.69
C VAL A 34 21.49 9.92 -1.24
N GLN A 35 22.82 9.77 -1.39
CA GLN A 35 23.51 8.60 -0.87
C GLN A 35 23.55 8.63 0.65
N ILE A 36 22.95 7.63 1.28
CA ILE A 36 22.89 7.45 2.73
C ILE A 36 23.24 5.99 3.06
N GLY A 37 24.05 5.78 4.07
CA GLY A 37 24.39 4.42 4.52
C GLY A 37 23.20 3.75 5.21
N ASP A 38 23.09 2.43 5.11
CA ASP A 38 21.97 1.62 5.61
C ASP A 38 21.62 1.90 7.08
N LYS A 39 22.62 1.93 7.97
CA LYS A 39 22.41 2.19 9.40
C LYS A 39 21.96 3.63 9.70
N ALA A 40 22.45 4.58 8.90
CA ALA A 40 22.04 5.97 9.00
C ALA A 40 20.59 6.15 8.51
N LEU A 41 20.19 5.42 7.48
CA LEU A 41 18.81 5.39 7.01
C LEU A 41 17.86 4.79 8.05
N ASP A 42 18.20 3.62 8.61
CA ASP A 42 17.38 2.96 9.65
C ASP A 42 17.21 3.88 10.88
N LEU A 43 18.26 4.59 11.24
CA LEU A 43 18.26 5.56 12.34
C LEU A 43 17.36 6.77 12.03
N LEU A 44 17.42 7.27 10.80
CA LEU A 44 16.56 8.36 10.35
C LEU A 44 15.09 7.95 10.33
N VAL A 45 14.77 6.73 9.86
CA VAL A 45 13.43 6.16 9.90
C VAL A 45 12.91 6.10 11.33
N ALA A 46 13.68 5.52 12.26
CA ALA A 46 13.29 5.39 13.67
C ALA A 46 12.98 6.76 14.33
N LEU A 47 13.78 7.77 14.02
CA LEU A 47 13.60 9.11 14.57
C LEU A 47 12.41 9.86 13.94
N THR A 48 12.18 9.70 12.63
CA THR A 48 11.08 10.38 11.93
C THR A 48 9.73 9.71 12.12
N GLU A 49 9.69 8.44 12.54
CA GLU A 49 8.44 7.75 12.92
C GLU A 49 7.81 8.31 14.19
N ARG A 50 8.62 8.90 15.08
CA ARG A 50 8.17 9.45 16.37
C ARG A 50 8.72 10.87 16.60
N PRO A 51 8.25 11.87 15.82
CA PRO A 51 8.75 13.23 15.92
C PRO A 51 8.53 13.78 17.35
N GLY A 52 9.58 14.37 17.94
CA GLY A 52 9.54 14.95 19.29
C GLY A 52 9.69 13.94 20.44
N GLU A 53 9.53 12.65 20.20
CA GLU A 53 9.80 11.61 21.20
C GLU A 53 11.31 11.41 21.38
N ILE A 54 11.77 11.39 22.64
CA ILE A 54 13.18 11.14 22.95
C ILE A 54 13.40 9.64 22.96
N LEU A 55 14.06 9.13 21.94
CA LEU A 55 14.49 7.74 21.88
C LEU A 55 15.83 7.59 22.60
N SER A 56 15.90 6.70 23.58
CA SER A 56 17.13 6.42 24.30
C SER A 56 18.19 5.80 23.38
N LYS A 57 19.46 5.92 23.73
CA LYS A 57 20.55 5.31 22.96
C LYS A 57 20.38 3.80 22.82
N ARG A 58 19.85 3.15 23.85
CA ARG A 58 19.58 1.72 23.86
C ARG A 58 18.47 1.36 22.89
N GLU A 59 17.35 2.07 22.88
CA GLU A 59 16.25 1.85 21.93
C GLU A 59 16.70 2.04 20.48
N LEU A 60 17.47 3.09 20.20
CA LEU A 60 18.04 3.32 18.87
C LEU A 60 19.01 2.22 18.45
N ALA A 61 19.86 1.74 19.38
CA ALA A 61 20.77 0.65 19.09
C ALA A 61 20.02 -0.67 18.82
N GLU A 62 19.02 -1.02 19.62
CA GLU A 62 18.19 -2.20 19.43
C GLU A 62 17.41 -2.14 18.10
N HIS A 63 16.89 -0.98 17.74
CA HIS A 63 16.13 -0.79 16.50
C HIS A 63 17.00 -0.93 15.25
N VAL A 64 18.18 -0.32 15.24
CA VAL A 64 19.04 -0.20 14.06
C VAL A 64 19.99 -1.39 13.89
N TRP A 65 20.51 -1.97 14.98
CA TRP A 65 21.49 -3.06 14.93
C TRP A 65 20.94 -4.44 15.33
N ARG A 66 19.66 -4.55 15.71
CA ARG A 66 18.89 -5.81 15.85
C ARG A 66 19.56 -6.94 16.64
N ARG A 67 20.29 -6.73 17.71
CA ARG A 67 20.99 -7.72 18.58
C ARG A 67 22.51 -7.63 18.59
N GLU A 68 23.13 -6.76 17.83
CA GLU A 68 24.56 -6.51 17.99
C GLU A 68 24.77 -5.49 19.13
N TRP A 69 25.68 -5.80 20.02
CA TRP A 69 26.10 -4.85 21.04
C TRP A 69 26.86 -3.71 20.34
N VAL A 70 26.31 -2.53 20.37
CA VAL A 70 26.89 -1.37 19.66
C VAL A 70 27.47 -0.41 20.69
N GLU A 71 28.73 -0.10 20.51
CA GLU A 71 29.39 0.93 21.34
C GLU A 71 28.76 2.30 21.10
N ASP A 72 28.62 3.08 22.16
CA ASP A 72 28.09 4.46 22.18
C ASP A 72 28.72 5.35 21.09
N VAL A 73 29.98 5.05 20.74
CA VAL A 73 30.76 5.75 19.71
C VAL A 73 30.17 5.54 18.33
N THR A 74 29.75 4.31 17.98
CA THR A 74 29.16 4.00 16.65
C THR A 74 27.84 4.75 16.42
N LEU A 75 26.97 4.80 17.42
CA LEU A 75 25.74 5.57 17.37
C LEU A 75 26.02 7.07 17.18
N ARG A 76 26.97 7.62 17.95
CA ARG A 76 27.35 9.05 17.84
C ARG A 76 27.91 9.39 16.46
N VAL A 77 28.76 8.54 15.90
CA VAL A 77 29.33 8.72 14.56
C VAL A 77 28.23 8.69 13.49
N THR A 78 27.28 7.76 13.62
CA THR A 78 26.15 7.66 12.68
C THR A 78 25.24 8.89 12.77
N ILE A 79 24.94 9.39 13.97
CA ILE A 79 24.19 10.65 14.18
C ILE A 79 24.94 11.85 13.59
N ALA A 80 26.25 11.94 13.81
CA ALA A 80 27.06 13.03 13.26
C ALA A 80 27.06 13.02 11.72
N SER A 81 27.15 11.83 11.12
CA SER A 81 27.06 11.65 9.67
C SER A 81 25.69 12.07 9.13
N LEU A 82 24.60 11.70 9.81
CA LEU A 82 23.24 12.12 9.48
C LEU A 82 23.08 13.64 9.54
N ARG A 83 23.53 14.28 10.62
CA ARG A 83 23.49 15.74 10.75
C ARG A 83 24.24 16.44 9.63
N LYS A 84 25.43 15.94 9.27
CA LYS A 84 26.22 16.49 8.16
C LYS A 84 25.48 16.35 6.81
N LEU A 85 24.79 15.24 6.59
CA LEU A 85 24.06 14.95 5.36
C LEU A 85 22.78 15.79 5.26
N LEU A 86 22.03 15.92 6.35
CA LEU A 86 20.78 16.70 6.37
C LEU A 86 21.05 18.22 6.36
N GLY A 87 22.20 18.66 6.92
CA GLY A 87 22.51 20.08 7.08
C GLY A 87 21.62 20.76 8.13
N PRO A 88 21.64 22.10 8.19
CA PRO A 88 20.78 22.87 9.08
C PRO A 88 19.32 22.78 8.62
N ALA A 89 18.42 22.68 9.58
CA ALA A 89 16.99 22.75 9.32
C ALA A 89 16.55 24.21 9.04
N PRO A 90 15.36 24.43 8.43
CA PRO A 90 14.79 25.77 8.35
C PRO A 90 14.79 26.45 9.72
N GLU A 91 15.00 27.76 9.76
CA GLU A 91 15.08 28.56 10.99
C GLU A 91 16.32 28.32 11.86
N GLY A 92 17.36 27.63 11.34
CA GLY A 92 18.64 27.43 12.05
C GLY A 92 18.62 26.40 13.16
N SER A 93 17.55 25.59 13.26
CA SER A 93 17.47 24.46 14.17
C SER A 93 18.16 23.21 13.58
N ASP A 94 18.38 22.17 14.40
CA ASP A 94 18.87 20.87 13.95
C ASP A 94 17.69 19.91 13.71
N TYR A 95 17.76 19.10 12.64
CA TYR A 95 16.78 18.01 12.40
C TYR A 95 16.78 16.96 13.51
N ILE A 96 17.97 16.71 14.10
CA ILE A 96 18.16 15.71 15.16
C ILE A 96 18.65 16.43 16.41
N VAL A 97 17.83 16.44 17.44
CA VAL A 97 18.12 17.07 18.74
C VAL A 97 18.72 16.04 19.67
N ASN A 98 19.77 16.44 20.39
CA ASN A 98 20.39 15.63 21.44
C ASN A 98 19.90 16.11 22.82
N THR A 99 19.24 15.24 23.56
CA THR A 99 18.88 15.50 24.96
C THR A 99 19.91 14.82 25.87
N VAL A 100 20.76 15.62 26.48
CA VAL A 100 21.87 15.13 27.30
C VAL A 100 21.38 14.13 28.35
N GLY A 101 22.02 12.96 28.40
CA GLY A 101 21.69 11.88 29.34
C GLY A 101 20.44 11.08 29.02
N ARG A 102 19.60 11.51 28.05
CA ARG A 102 18.33 10.85 27.70
C ARG A 102 18.32 10.19 26.33
N GLY A 103 18.89 10.81 25.29
CA GLY A 103 18.92 10.23 23.94
C GLY A 103 18.78 11.28 22.82
N TYR A 104 18.18 10.87 21.72
CA TYR A 104 17.99 11.70 20.54
C TYR A 104 16.51 11.75 20.13
N SER A 105 16.07 12.87 19.55
CA SER A 105 14.73 13.04 19.00
C SER A 105 14.80 13.72 17.64
N PHE A 106 13.79 13.50 16.80
CA PHE A 106 13.56 14.33 15.61
C PHE A 106 12.91 15.65 16.04
N SER A 107 13.38 16.76 15.49
CA SER A 107 12.91 18.09 15.88
C SER A 107 11.44 18.30 15.53
N THR A 108 10.64 18.76 16.48
CA THR A 108 9.24 19.18 16.24
C THR A 108 9.12 20.53 15.56
N ALA A 109 10.20 21.32 15.52
CA ALA A 109 10.25 22.57 14.75
C ALA A 109 10.22 22.32 13.23
N VAL A 110 10.53 21.09 12.80
CA VAL A 110 10.43 20.69 11.41
C VAL A 110 9.23 19.74 11.27
N PRO A 111 8.12 20.18 10.65
CA PRO A 111 7.01 19.29 10.40
C PRO A 111 7.48 18.07 9.60
N ALA A 112 7.34 16.87 10.17
CA ALA A 112 7.53 15.62 9.45
C ALA A 112 6.15 15.11 9.06
N GLU A 113 5.80 15.24 7.78
CA GLU A 113 4.54 14.74 7.25
C GLU A 113 4.76 13.34 6.68
N ARG A 114 4.09 12.35 7.26
CA ARG A 114 4.10 10.98 6.75
C ARG A 114 2.92 10.77 5.81
N TRP A 115 3.17 10.18 4.67
CA TRP A 115 2.13 9.75 3.75
C TRP A 115 2.17 8.22 3.54
N PRO A 116 1.03 7.52 3.65
CA PRO A 116 -0.29 8.07 4.01
C PRO A 116 -0.33 8.62 5.44
N ARG A 117 -0.94 9.76 5.62
CA ARG A 117 -1.01 10.47 6.91
C ARG A 117 -1.67 9.55 7.95
N PRO A 118 -1.04 9.27 9.12
CA PRO A 118 -1.75 8.63 10.22
C PRO A 118 -2.94 9.53 10.58
N LEU A 119 -4.15 8.99 10.57
CA LEU A 119 -5.31 9.72 11.06
C LEU A 119 -5.06 10.11 12.51
N ALA A 120 -5.14 11.41 12.82
CA ALA A 120 -5.05 11.94 14.16
C ALA A 120 -6.00 11.15 15.06
N LYS A 121 -5.53 10.79 16.27
CA LYS A 121 -6.38 10.17 17.28
C LYS A 121 -7.58 11.10 17.51
N PRO A 122 -8.82 10.64 17.34
CA PRO A 122 -9.97 11.44 17.76
C PRO A 122 -9.95 11.48 19.29
N ASP A 123 -10.11 12.67 19.85
CA ASP A 123 -10.42 12.85 21.26
C ASP A 123 -11.61 11.95 21.64
N ALA A 124 -11.44 11.25 22.75
CA ALA A 124 -12.44 10.33 23.28
C ALA A 124 -13.64 11.15 23.81
N SER A 125 -14.55 11.53 22.94
CA SER A 125 -15.90 11.94 23.34
C SER A 125 -16.89 11.71 22.21
N SER A 126 -17.83 10.82 22.50
CA SER A 126 -19.18 10.69 21.96
C SER A 126 -19.37 10.19 20.52
N GLY A 127 -20.21 9.18 20.40
CA GLY A 127 -21.07 8.95 19.26
C GLY A 127 -20.86 7.64 18.55
N THR A 128 -21.73 6.69 18.82
CA THR A 128 -22.08 5.60 17.92
C THR A 128 -22.46 6.16 16.54
N ALA A 129 -21.49 6.28 15.65
CA ALA A 129 -21.77 6.59 14.24
C ALA A 129 -21.71 5.29 13.45
N ASP A 130 -22.87 4.68 13.27
CA ASP A 130 -23.13 3.58 12.33
C ASP A 130 -23.28 4.14 10.91
N GLY A 131 -22.22 4.84 10.44
CA GLY A 131 -22.11 5.35 9.07
C GLY A 131 -21.16 4.46 8.25
N PRO A 132 -21.36 4.34 6.93
CA PRO A 132 -20.43 3.59 6.07
C PRO A 132 -19.03 4.17 6.19
N ALA A 133 -18.07 3.35 6.64
CA ALA A 133 -16.67 3.74 6.67
C ALA A 133 -16.23 4.14 5.25
N PRO A 134 -15.50 5.26 5.09
CA PRO A 134 -15.09 5.75 3.78
C PRO A 134 -14.32 4.67 3.02
N SER A 135 -14.62 4.53 1.73
CA SER A 135 -13.91 3.65 0.81
C SER A 135 -12.42 4.00 0.81
N ARG A 136 -11.57 3.02 1.15
CA ARG A 136 -10.11 3.19 1.23
C ARG A 136 -9.42 2.70 -0.04
N LEU A 137 -10.03 2.87 -1.19
CA LEU A 137 -9.41 2.53 -2.45
C LEU A 137 -8.34 3.57 -2.82
N PRO A 138 -7.19 3.14 -3.34
CA PRO A 138 -6.27 4.04 -4.01
C PRO A 138 -6.99 4.72 -5.18
N ALA A 139 -6.86 6.04 -5.31
CA ALA A 139 -7.37 6.72 -6.48
C ALA A 139 -6.60 6.24 -7.72
N LEU A 140 -7.31 5.75 -8.73
CA LEU A 140 -6.72 5.49 -10.03
C LEU A 140 -6.40 6.83 -10.68
N LEU A 141 -5.11 7.17 -10.74
CA LEU A 141 -4.64 8.45 -11.26
C LEU A 141 -4.67 8.52 -12.79
N THR A 142 -4.72 7.38 -13.46
CA THR A 142 -4.79 7.26 -14.91
C THR A 142 -6.04 6.47 -15.32
N PRO A 143 -6.67 6.84 -16.43
CA PRO A 143 -7.78 6.08 -16.98
C PRO A 143 -7.36 4.64 -17.28
N VAL A 144 -8.24 3.69 -17.03
CA VAL A 144 -8.00 2.29 -17.37
C VAL A 144 -8.26 2.08 -18.85
N ILE A 145 -7.19 1.78 -19.59
CA ILE A 145 -7.26 1.62 -21.04
C ILE A 145 -7.64 0.20 -21.42
N GLY A 146 -8.68 0.05 -22.25
CA GLY A 146 -9.03 -1.20 -22.91
C GLY A 146 -9.53 -2.31 -22.00
N ARG A 147 -10.06 -1.99 -20.80
CA ARG A 147 -10.55 -2.97 -19.82
C ARG A 147 -12.02 -2.79 -19.41
N GLN A 148 -12.75 -1.92 -20.11
CA GLN A 148 -14.14 -1.59 -19.79
C GLN A 148 -15.04 -2.82 -19.86
N SER A 149 -14.83 -3.68 -20.87
CA SER A 149 -15.57 -4.93 -21.06
C SER A 149 -15.35 -5.90 -19.89
N GLU A 150 -14.09 -6.12 -19.53
CA GLU A 150 -13.73 -7.05 -18.44
C GLU A 150 -14.24 -6.54 -17.09
N ILE A 151 -14.14 -5.23 -16.84
CA ILE A 151 -14.70 -4.60 -15.62
C ILE A 151 -16.21 -4.83 -15.57
N GLY A 152 -16.92 -4.58 -16.68
CA GLY A 152 -18.36 -4.81 -16.78
C GLY A 152 -18.76 -6.27 -16.54
N HIS A 153 -18.01 -7.21 -17.11
CA HIS A 153 -18.22 -8.66 -16.89
C HIS A 153 -18.03 -9.03 -15.42
N ILE A 154 -16.95 -8.58 -14.78
CA ILE A 154 -16.66 -8.92 -13.37
C ILE A 154 -17.71 -8.30 -12.44
N VAL A 155 -18.14 -7.06 -12.69
CA VAL A 155 -19.27 -6.44 -11.98
C VAL A 155 -20.55 -7.28 -12.13
N GLY A 156 -20.84 -7.76 -13.34
CA GLY A 156 -21.96 -8.65 -13.61
C GLY A 156 -21.87 -9.97 -12.85
N PHE A 157 -20.69 -10.61 -12.81
CA PHE A 157 -20.46 -11.83 -12.03
C PHE A 157 -20.62 -11.62 -10.53
N LEU A 158 -20.16 -10.50 -9.98
CA LEU A 158 -20.32 -10.17 -8.55
C LEU A 158 -21.77 -9.93 -8.12
N ASN A 159 -22.71 -9.79 -9.06
CA ASN A 159 -24.13 -9.79 -8.75
C ASN A 159 -24.72 -11.20 -8.55
N GLN A 160 -24.04 -12.22 -9.05
CA GLN A 160 -24.46 -13.62 -8.98
C GLN A 160 -23.57 -14.45 -8.05
N GLN A 161 -22.31 -14.10 -7.98
CA GLN A 161 -21.25 -14.79 -7.20
C GLN A 161 -20.71 -13.86 -6.12
N ARG A 162 -20.37 -14.41 -4.98
CA ARG A 162 -19.82 -13.61 -3.86
C ARG A 162 -18.29 -13.63 -3.78
N LEU A 163 -17.64 -14.50 -4.53
CA LEU A 163 -16.17 -14.59 -4.65
C LEU A 163 -15.79 -14.68 -6.12
N VAL A 164 -15.08 -13.67 -6.60
CA VAL A 164 -14.52 -13.65 -7.96
C VAL A 164 -13.01 -13.47 -7.85
N THR A 165 -12.27 -14.42 -8.42
CA THR A 165 -10.80 -14.35 -8.48
C THR A 165 -10.36 -14.01 -9.90
N ILE A 166 -9.71 -12.86 -10.05
CA ILE A 166 -9.10 -12.42 -11.31
C ILE A 166 -7.72 -13.08 -11.42
N VAL A 167 -7.59 -14.00 -12.36
CA VAL A 167 -6.33 -14.73 -12.58
C VAL A 167 -5.63 -14.30 -13.86
N GLY A 168 -4.29 -14.32 -13.84
CA GLY A 168 -3.47 -14.01 -15.02
C GLY A 168 -2.02 -13.76 -14.67
N PRO A 169 -1.13 -13.65 -15.64
CA PRO A 169 0.30 -13.42 -15.43
C PRO A 169 0.59 -12.11 -14.68
N GLY A 170 1.80 -12.01 -14.14
CA GLY A 170 2.28 -10.78 -13.51
C GLY A 170 2.27 -9.61 -14.51
N GLY A 171 1.93 -8.41 -14.05
CA GLY A 171 1.94 -7.21 -14.88
C GLY A 171 0.77 -7.03 -15.86
N ILE A 172 -0.19 -8.00 -15.95
CA ILE A 172 -1.30 -7.94 -16.91
C ILE A 172 -2.40 -6.91 -16.54
N GLY A 173 -2.31 -6.33 -15.34
CA GLY A 173 -3.28 -5.31 -14.88
C GLY A 173 -4.39 -5.84 -13.98
N LYS A 174 -4.21 -7.00 -13.30
CA LYS A 174 -5.22 -7.58 -12.38
C LYS A 174 -5.64 -6.63 -11.27
N THR A 175 -4.67 -6.06 -10.56
CA THR A 175 -4.88 -5.08 -9.49
C THR A 175 -5.65 -3.86 -9.99
N THR A 176 -5.28 -3.32 -11.15
CA THR A 176 -5.95 -2.17 -11.77
C THR A 176 -7.42 -2.49 -12.07
N VAL A 177 -7.70 -3.66 -12.63
CA VAL A 177 -9.07 -4.13 -12.92
C VAL A 177 -9.85 -4.31 -11.61
N ALA A 178 -9.25 -4.95 -10.59
CA ALA A 178 -9.90 -5.17 -9.29
C ALA A 178 -10.26 -3.84 -8.60
N ILE A 179 -9.36 -2.86 -8.60
CA ILE A 179 -9.62 -1.52 -8.04
C ILE A 179 -10.72 -0.81 -8.84
N SER A 180 -10.72 -0.94 -10.18
CA SER A 180 -11.77 -0.35 -11.02
C SER A 180 -13.14 -0.95 -10.76
N VAL A 181 -13.22 -2.28 -10.64
CA VAL A 181 -14.45 -2.99 -10.24
C VAL A 181 -14.93 -2.50 -8.87
N ALA A 182 -14.01 -2.39 -7.91
CA ALA A 182 -14.32 -1.92 -6.58
C ALA A 182 -14.78 -0.45 -6.54
N SER A 183 -14.22 0.39 -7.40
CA SER A 183 -14.66 1.79 -7.54
C SER A 183 -16.08 1.89 -8.09
N HIS A 184 -16.46 0.99 -9.03
CA HIS A 184 -17.83 0.95 -9.58
C HIS A 184 -18.86 0.45 -8.57
N LEU A 185 -18.48 -0.48 -7.69
CA LEU A 185 -19.40 -1.11 -6.74
C LEU A 185 -19.37 -0.47 -5.34
N GLY A 186 -18.37 0.36 -5.04
CA GLY A 186 -18.08 0.81 -3.69
C GLY A 186 -19.22 1.51 -2.97
N GLU A 187 -19.99 2.34 -3.68
CA GLU A 187 -21.15 3.04 -3.13
C GLU A 187 -22.32 2.08 -2.85
N THR A 188 -22.54 1.12 -3.76
CA THR A 188 -23.68 0.18 -3.66
C THR A 188 -23.42 -0.95 -2.67
N GLU A 189 -22.15 -1.26 -2.38
CA GLU A 189 -21.74 -2.37 -1.50
C GLU A 189 -21.42 -1.92 -0.07
N GLY A 190 -21.82 -0.71 0.35
CA GLY A 190 -21.62 -0.25 1.73
C GLY A 190 -20.16 0.03 2.11
N GLY A 191 -19.31 0.22 1.11
CA GLY A 191 -17.90 0.54 1.20
C GLY A 191 -16.97 -0.61 0.80
N VAL A 192 -15.71 -0.25 0.55
CA VAL A 192 -14.66 -1.18 0.10
C VAL A 192 -13.54 -1.26 1.12
N CYS A 193 -12.98 -2.46 1.27
CA CYS A 193 -11.74 -2.67 2.01
C CYS A 193 -10.73 -3.37 1.10
N LEU A 194 -9.59 -2.73 0.86
CA LEU A 194 -8.47 -3.31 0.10
C LEU A 194 -7.46 -3.92 1.06
N VAL A 195 -7.05 -5.15 0.78
CA VAL A 195 -6.02 -5.90 1.51
C VAL A 195 -4.97 -6.37 0.52
N ASP A 196 -3.77 -5.82 0.61
CA ASP A 196 -2.64 -6.20 -0.26
C ASP A 196 -1.70 -7.16 0.47
N PHE A 197 -1.47 -8.33 -0.10
CA PHE A 197 -0.63 -9.39 0.47
C PHE A 197 0.80 -9.41 -0.10
N ALA A 198 1.19 -8.45 -0.94
CA ALA A 198 2.50 -8.44 -1.59
C ALA A 198 3.69 -8.52 -0.61
N THR A 199 3.55 -7.93 0.57
CA THR A 199 4.61 -7.86 1.59
C THR A 199 4.57 -8.99 2.61
N ILE A 200 3.49 -9.76 2.67
CA ILE A 200 3.31 -10.84 3.65
C ILE A 200 3.99 -12.11 3.14
N ARG A 201 4.76 -12.78 4.01
CA ARG A 201 5.47 -14.04 3.70
C ARG A 201 5.00 -15.21 4.54
N ASP A 202 4.36 -14.95 5.66
CA ASP A 202 3.86 -15.96 6.60
C ASP A 202 2.34 -16.06 6.48
N SER A 203 1.86 -17.20 6.05
CA SER A 203 0.44 -17.48 5.86
C SER A 203 -0.38 -17.43 7.17
N SER A 204 0.24 -17.62 8.33
CA SER A 204 -0.40 -17.50 9.64
C SER A 204 -0.83 -16.05 9.94
N LEU A 205 -0.20 -15.06 9.29
CA LEU A 205 -0.51 -13.63 9.46
C LEU A 205 -1.68 -13.16 8.59
N VAL A 206 -2.19 -13.97 7.67
CA VAL A 206 -3.30 -13.59 6.78
C VAL A 206 -4.53 -13.07 7.56
N PRO A 207 -5.04 -13.74 8.60
CA PRO A 207 -6.18 -13.20 9.36
C PRO A 207 -5.85 -11.88 10.05
N ALA A 208 -4.65 -11.74 10.62
CA ALA A 208 -4.24 -10.51 11.29
C ALA A 208 -4.16 -9.34 10.30
N HIS A 209 -3.68 -9.60 9.08
CA HIS A 209 -3.56 -8.59 8.02
C HIS A 209 -4.95 -8.13 7.54
N VAL A 210 -5.88 -9.05 7.32
CA VAL A 210 -7.28 -8.73 6.99
C VAL A 210 -7.96 -7.94 8.11
N ALA A 211 -7.77 -8.33 9.37
CA ALA A 211 -8.34 -7.64 10.53
C ALA A 211 -7.80 -6.21 10.66
N ALA A 212 -6.49 -6.02 10.44
CA ALA A 212 -5.86 -4.70 10.44
C ALA A 212 -6.37 -3.80 9.31
N ALA A 213 -6.63 -4.34 8.11
CA ALA A 213 -7.22 -3.60 7.01
C ALA A 213 -8.68 -3.16 7.31
N LEU A 214 -9.45 -4.00 7.99
CA LEU A 214 -10.82 -3.68 8.42
C LEU A 214 -10.85 -2.63 9.54
N SER A 215 -9.89 -2.66 10.47
CA SER A 215 -9.83 -1.78 11.63
C SER A 215 -8.39 -1.46 12.04
N PRO A 216 -7.72 -0.55 11.32
CA PRO A 216 -6.29 -0.26 11.51
C PRO A 216 -5.98 0.41 12.86
N GLU A 217 -6.98 0.90 13.56
CA GLU A 217 -6.82 1.58 14.86
C GLU A 217 -6.85 0.61 16.05
N ARG A 218 -7.09 -0.69 15.81
CA ARG A 218 -7.26 -1.68 16.88
C ARG A 218 -6.18 -2.73 16.87
N VAL A 219 -5.65 -3.04 18.03
CA VAL A 219 -4.85 -4.25 18.24
C VAL A 219 -5.84 -5.39 18.48
N ILE A 220 -5.84 -6.39 17.59
CA ILE A 220 -6.81 -7.49 17.59
C ILE A 220 -6.08 -8.77 18.00
N SER A 221 -6.43 -9.31 19.18
CA SER A 221 -5.83 -10.54 19.71
C SER A 221 -6.36 -11.81 19.02
N GLU A 222 -7.64 -11.79 18.62
CA GLU A 222 -8.31 -12.92 17.95
C GLU A 222 -8.78 -12.49 16.54
N PRO A 223 -7.88 -12.42 15.55
CA PRO A 223 -8.17 -11.79 14.25
C PRO A 223 -9.33 -12.45 13.51
N THR A 224 -9.39 -13.80 13.48
CA THR A 224 -10.43 -14.52 12.74
C THR A 224 -11.81 -14.25 13.35
N SER A 225 -11.95 -14.38 14.66
CA SER A 225 -13.23 -14.13 15.37
C SER A 225 -13.66 -12.68 15.17
N TYR A 226 -12.72 -11.74 15.20
CA TYR A 226 -13.00 -10.34 14.96
C TYR A 226 -13.54 -10.09 13.54
N ILE A 227 -12.87 -10.63 12.50
CA ILE A 227 -13.28 -10.48 11.09
C ILE A 227 -14.72 -10.96 10.90
N LEU A 228 -15.02 -12.17 11.39
CA LEU A 228 -16.33 -12.79 11.23
C LEU A 228 -17.42 -11.99 11.96
N GLY A 229 -17.16 -11.55 13.19
CA GLY A 229 -18.08 -10.70 13.95
C GLY A 229 -18.27 -9.33 13.34
N TYR A 230 -17.19 -8.70 12.85
CA TYR A 230 -17.23 -7.38 12.23
C TYR A 230 -18.04 -7.37 10.92
N LEU A 231 -17.92 -8.41 10.11
CA LEU A 231 -18.54 -8.52 8.79
C LEU A 231 -19.93 -9.14 8.80
N SER A 232 -20.35 -9.85 9.86
CA SER A 232 -21.56 -10.69 9.91
C SER A 232 -22.84 -9.99 9.41
N ASN A 233 -23.03 -8.73 9.76
CA ASN A 233 -24.22 -7.95 9.42
C ASN A 233 -23.90 -6.75 8.51
N LYS A 234 -22.72 -6.73 7.87
CA LYS A 234 -22.32 -5.62 7.01
C LYS A 234 -22.34 -6.01 5.55
N LYS A 235 -22.85 -5.10 4.74
CA LYS A 235 -22.66 -5.15 3.29
C LYS A 235 -21.29 -4.54 2.99
N ARG A 236 -20.36 -5.29 2.40
CA ARG A 236 -18.99 -4.84 2.15
C ARG A 236 -18.35 -5.57 0.97
N LEU A 237 -17.59 -4.83 0.17
CA LEU A 237 -16.70 -5.40 -0.83
C LEU A 237 -15.27 -5.48 -0.28
N LEU A 238 -14.72 -6.70 -0.25
CA LEU A 238 -13.31 -6.92 0.06
C LEU A 238 -12.54 -7.10 -1.25
N VAL A 239 -11.44 -6.39 -1.40
CA VAL A 239 -10.47 -6.60 -2.49
C VAL A 239 -9.23 -7.20 -1.88
N LEU A 240 -8.91 -8.44 -2.27
CA LEU A 240 -7.76 -9.20 -1.80
C LEU A 240 -6.74 -9.23 -2.95
N ASP A 241 -5.66 -8.48 -2.83
CA ASP A 241 -4.68 -8.32 -3.90
C ASP A 241 -3.40 -9.12 -3.63
N ASN A 242 -2.76 -9.62 -4.69
CA ASN A 242 -1.52 -10.39 -4.66
C ASN A 242 -1.60 -11.70 -3.85
N CYS A 243 -2.67 -12.48 -4.07
CA CYS A 243 -2.99 -13.69 -3.28
C CYS A 243 -2.09 -14.89 -3.58
N GLU A 244 -1.33 -14.91 -4.67
CA GLU A 244 -0.61 -16.09 -5.19
C GLU A 244 0.36 -16.77 -4.21
N HIS A 245 0.96 -15.98 -3.29
CA HIS A 245 1.93 -16.54 -2.34
C HIS A 245 1.28 -17.22 -1.12
N MET A 246 -0.02 -17.02 -0.92
CA MET A 246 -0.77 -17.49 0.25
C MET A 246 -2.18 -17.96 -0.09
N ALA A 247 -2.37 -18.47 -1.32
CA ALA A 247 -3.67 -18.82 -1.88
C ALA A 247 -4.51 -19.69 -0.94
N GLU A 248 -3.93 -20.72 -0.33
CA GLU A 248 -4.64 -21.62 0.58
C GLU A 248 -5.13 -20.92 1.88
N ALA A 249 -4.30 -20.05 2.48
CA ALA A 249 -4.70 -19.34 3.69
C ALA A 249 -5.80 -18.30 3.39
N ILE A 250 -5.68 -17.64 2.23
CA ILE A 250 -6.67 -16.66 1.75
C ILE A 250 -7.97 -17.37 1.36
N ALA A 251 -7.91 -18.55 0.74
CA ALA A 251 -9.10 -19.37 0.48
C ALA A 251 -9.85 -19.68 1.78
N ARG A 252 -9.16 -20.21 2.80
CA ARG A 252 -9.76 -20.53 4.10
C ARG A 252 -10.44 -19.33 4.77
N ILE A 253 -9.79 -18.17 4.81
CA ILE A 253 -10.41 -16.98 5.43
C ILE A 253 -11.58 -16.45 4.59
N SER A 254 -11.48 -16.48 3.27
CA SER A 254 -12.56 -16.09 2.35
C SER A 254 -13.80 -16.96 2.54
N GLU A 255 -13.64 -18.28 2.60
CA GLU A 255 -14.71 -19.21 2.87
C GLU A 255 -15.37 -18.95 4.25
N ALA A 256 -14.56 -18.76 5.30
CA ALA A 256 -15.07 -18.46 6.63
C ALA A 256 -15.91 -17.17 6.63
N ILE A 257 -15.43 -16.13 5.95
CA ILE A 257 -16.16 -14.87 5.78
C ILE A 257 -17.49 -15.10 5.05
N LEU A 258 -17.44 -15.79 3.90
CA LEU A 258 -18.63 -16.00 3.06
C LEU A 258 -19.69 -16.91 3.72
N ARG A 259 -19.27 -17.82 4.62
CA ARG A 259 -20.20 -18.63 5.41
C ARG A 259 -20.88 -17.82 6.54
N SER A 260 -20.16 -16.85 7.13
CA SER A 260 -20.67 -16.08 8.28
C SER A 260 -21.37 -14.76 7.88
N ALA A 261 -21.03 -14.19 6.72
CA ALA A 261 -21.47 -12.87 6.29
C ALA A 261 -22.13 -12.94 4.91
N THR A 262 -23.46 -12.91 4.87
CA THR A 262 -24.28 -13.13 3.64
C THR A 262 -24.19 -11.96 2.64
N HIS A 263 -23.84 -10.76 3.12
CA HIS A 263 -23.83 -9.54 2.31
C HIS A 263 -22.40 -9.07 1.93
N VAL A 264 -21.39 -9.90 2.24
CA VAL A 264 -20.02 -9.61 1.84
C VAL A 264 -19.74 -10.21 0.47
N LYS A 265 -19.08 -9.43 -0.38
CA LYS A 265 -18.52 -9.86 -1.66
C LYS A 265 -17.00 -9.73 -1.63
N ILE A 266 -16.32 -10.59 -2.36
CA ILE A 266 -14.85 -10.65 -2.41
C ILE A 266 -14.39 -10.64 -3.86
N VAL A 267 -13.46 -9.76 -4.18
CA VAL A 267 -12.66 -9.79 -5.42
C VAL A 267 -11.24 -10.10 -5.04
N ALA A 268 -10.68 -11.17 -5.57
CA ALA A 268 -9.29 -11.54 -5.36
C ALA A 268 -8.48 -11.38 -6.64
N THR A 269 -7.20 -11.05 -6.54
CA THR A 269 -6.26 -11.13 -7.66
C THR A 269 -5.18 -12.16 -7.36
N SER A 270 -4.86 -12.99 -8.33
CA SER A 270 -3.86 -14.03 -8.18
C SER A 270 -3.27 -14.43 -9.53
N ARG A 271 -2.14 -15.14 -9.52
CA ARG A 271 -1.61 -15.80 -10.73
C ARG A 271 -2.32 -17.11 -11.02
N GLU A 272 -2.88 -17.74 -10.00
CA GLU A 272 -3.61 -19.00 -10.08
C GLU A 272 -4.89 -18.94 -9.23
N PRO A 273 -5.88 -19.82 -9.47
CA PRO A 273 -7.08 -19.89 -8.65
C PRO A 273 -6.77 -20.14 -7.18
N LEU A 274 -7.56 -19.55 -6.27
CA LEU A 274 -7.45 -19.79 -4.83
C LEU A 274 -7.94 -21.18 -4.43
N ARG A 275 -8.80 -21.80 -5.24
CA ARG A 275 -9.45 -23.09 -5.01
C ARG A 275 -10.36 -23.08 -3.78
N ALA A 276 -11.00 -21.94 -3.54
CA ALA A 276 -11.97 -21.77 -2.46
C ALA A 276 -13.37 -22.23 -2.88
N ASP A 277 -14.17 -22.70 -1.92
CA ASP A 277 -15.57 -23.03 -2.14
C ASP A 277 -16.37 -21.81 -2.64
N GLY A 278 -17.07 -21.97 -3.76
CA GLY A 278 -17.85 -20.89 -4.37
C GLY A 278 -17.03 -19.86 -5.12
N GLU A 279 -15.76 -20.13 -5.41
CA GLU A 279 -14.91 -19.29 -6.24
C GLU A 279 -15.36 -19.29 -7.70
N PHE A 280 -15.55 -18.10 -8.26
CA PHE A 280 -15.66 -17.91 -9.70
C PHE A 280 -14.33 -17.35 -10.23
N VAL A 281 -13.70 -18.10 -11.14
CA VAL A 281 -12.40 -17.73 -11.72
C VAL A 281 -12.59 -16.96 -13.00
N TYR A 282 -12.18 -15.69 -13.00
CA TYR A 282 -12.12 -14.84 -14.19
C TYR A 282 -10.70 -14.77 -14.73
N ARG A 283 -10.47 -15.30 -15.93
CA ARG A 283 -9.16 -15.21 -16.60
C ARG A 283 -9.04 -13.88 -17.31
N LEU A 284 -8.04 -13.09 -16.93
CA LEU A 284 -7.74 -11.81 -17.55
C LEU A 284 -6.71 -12.00 -18.66
N ASP A 285 -7.14 -11.77 -19.89
CA ASP A 285 -6.27 -11.85 -21.07
C ASP A 285 -5.44 -10.59 -21.27
N GLY A 286 -4.42 -10.65 -22.14
CA GLY A 286 -3.64 -9.49 -22.57
C GLY A 286 -4.51 -8.43 -23.26
N LEU A 287 -4.04 -7.19 -23.27
CA LEU A 287 -4.66 -6.16 -24.10
C LEU A 287 -4.49 -6.54 -25.58
N SER A 288 -5.51 -6.24 -26.37
CA SER A 288 -5.44 -6.46 -27.82
C SER A 288 -4.35 -5.60 -28.46
N TYR A 289 -3.65 -6.18 -29.40
CA TYR A 289 -2.53 -5.56 -30.12
C TYR A 289 -2.61 -5.91 -31.61
N PRO A 290 -2.02 -5.09 -32.53
CA PRO A 290 -2.05 -5.37 -33.96
C PRO A 290 -1.17 -6.59 -34.29
N PHE A 291 -1.64 -7.48 -35.16
CA PHE A 291 -0.84 -8.57 -35.71
C PHE A 291 -0.04 -8.08 -36.92
N GLU A 292 1.19 -8.58 -37.10
CA GLU A 292 2.10 -8.18 -38.18
C GLU A 292 1.53 -8.39 -39.60
N SER A 293 0.55 -9.28 -39.76
CA SER A 293 -0.03 -9.63 -41.06
C SER A 293 -1.01 -8.59 -41.64
N GLU A 294 -1.40 -7.56 -40.88
CA GLU A 294 -2.51 -6.67 -41.27
C GLU A 294 -2.07 -5.33 -41.87
N GLY A 295 -0.82 -5.10 -42.23
CA GLY A 295 -0.36 -3.84 -42.85
C GLY A 295 -0.87 -2.61 -42.11
N THR A 296 -0.74 -2.60 -40.76
CA THR A 296 -1.34 -1.61 -39.87
C THR A 296 -0.59 -0.30 -39.97
N ASP A 297 -1.23 0.75 -40.44
CA ASP A 297 -0.68 2.10 -40.37
C ASP A 297 -0.67 2.64 -38.92
N ALA A 298 0.09 3.70 -38.67
CA ALA A 298 0.23 4.28 -37.33
C ALA A 298 -1.11 4.74 -36.72
N ARG A 299 -2.06 5.19 -37.56
CA ARG A 299 -3.38 5.64 -37.10
C ARG A 299 -4.22 4.46 -36.61
N ARG A 300 -4.21 3.37 -37.35
CA ARG A 300 -4.93 2.14 -37.03
C ARG A 300 -4.31 1.41 -35.82
N ALA A 301 -2.97 1.50 -35.68
CA ALA A 301 -2.29 0.97 -34.51
C ALA A 301 -2.78 1.62 -33.20
N LEU A 302 -3.09 2.91 -33.21
CA LEU A 302 -3.60 3.65 -32.04
C LEU A 302 -5.02 3.23 -31.61
N GLU A 303 -5.75 2.43 -32.39
CA GLU A 303 -7.03 1.88 -31.99
C GLU A 303 -6.88 0.70 -31.00
N PHE A 304 -5.69 0.09 -30.95
CA PHE A 304 -5.40 -1.03 -30.06
C PHE A 304 -5.04 -0.58 -28.64
N PRO A 305 -5.71 -1.10 -27.60
CA PRO A 305 -5.45 -0.73 -26.21
C PRO A 305 -3.99 -0.92 -25.75
N ALA A 306 -3.30 -1.95 -26.25
CA ALA A 306 -1.90 -2.16 -25.92
C ALA A 306 -1.01 -1.01 -26.43
N VAL A 307 -1.30 -0.51 -27.63
CA VAL A 307 -0.57 0.62 -28.23
C VAL A 307 -0.92 1.93 -27.51
N GLN A 308 -2.20 2.14 -27.18
CA GLN A 308 -2.64 3.30 -26.42
C GLN A 308 -1.92 3.37 -25.07
N LEU A 309 -1.87 2.26 -24.34
CA LEU A 309 -1.17 2.18 -23.06
C LEU A 309 0.34 2.46 -23.22
N PHE A 310 0.96 1.91 -24.26
CA PHE A 310 2.37 2.16 -24.55
C PHE A 310 2.65 3.65 -24.80
N VAL A 311 1.83 4.28 -25.65
CA VAL A 311 1.96 5.71 -25.97
C VAL A 311 1.77 6.58 -24.72
N GLU A 312 0.76 6.31 -23.91
CA GLU A 312 0.49 7.03 -22.66
C GLU A 312 1.70 6.94 -21.71
N ARG A 313 2.22 5.72 -21.51
CA ARG A 313 3.38 5.49 -20.62
C ARG A 313 4.64 6.18 -21.14
N THR A 314 4.87 6.14 -22.47
CA THR A 314 6.00 6.81 -23.09
C THR A 314 5.90 8.32 -22.93
N GLN A 315 4.72 8.91 -23.17
CA GLN A 315 4.50 10.35 -22.99
C GLN A 315 4.70 10.78 -21.53
N ALA A 316 4.18 10.01 -20.57
CA ALA A 316 4.38 10.28 -19.16
C ALA A 316 5.86 10.23 -18.76
N SER A 317 6.63 9.31 -19.34
CA SER A 317 8.07 9.20 -19.11
C SER A 317 8.86 10.35 -19.78
N LEU A 318 8.51 10.73 -20.99
CA LEU A 318 9.18 11.83 -21.71
C LEU A 318 8.90 13.19 -21.07
N ALA A 319 7.71 13.43 -20.53
CA ALA A 319 7.39 14.66 -19.81
C ALA A 319 8.25 14.90 -18.54
N GLN A 320 9.01 13.90 -18.09
CA GLN A 320 9.96 14.04 -16.99
C GLN A 320 11.35 14.50 -17.44
N PHE A 321 11.60 14.60 -18.74
CA PHE A 321 12.90 15.00 -19.31
C PHE A 321 12.92 16.43 -19.88
N PHE A 322 11.80 17.12 -19.87
CA PHE A 322 11.63 18.53 -20.21
C PHE A 322 11.04 19.27 -19.01
#